data_93c4f917fe654abfcd3f21b96f3400cb
#
_entry.id   93c4f917fe654abfcd3f21b96f3400cb
#
_cell.length_a   1.000
_cell.length_b   1.000
_cell.length_c   1.000
_cell.angle_alpha   90.00
_cell.angle_beta   90.00
_cell.angle_gamma   90.00
#
_symmetry.space_group_name_H-M   'P 1'
#
loop_
_entity.id
_entity.type
_entity.pdbx_description
1 polymer ?
#
loop_
_entity_poly.entity_id
_entity_poly.type
_entity_poly.pdbx_seq_one_letter_code
_entity_poly.pdbx_strand_id
1 'polypeptide(L)'
;KSPRPGDVVVFKGTEDWNTAYRSPRSENPVIHGIQDALSFVSLAPPDENNLVKRVVATGGQVVSCQAGDPAVMVDGKPINQDYVMNPPTYPVDPSTGSQSCGGAYFGPITVPEGNIWVMGDNRTASADSRYHMQDEYQGTIPVANVRGKVMFVFYPFNRIGGVDDPDIQAS
;
A
#
# COMPACT_ATOMS: atom_id res chain seq x y z
N LYS A 1 6.66 -16.97 7.57
CA LYS A 1 5.54 -16.46 8.39
C LYS A 1 4.68 -15.57 7.51
N SER A 2 3.37 -15.82 7.47
CA SER A 2 2.46 -15.05 6.61
C SER A 2 2.43 -13.57 7.01
N PRO A 3 2.32 -12.64 6.05
CA PRO A 3 2.15 -11.23 6.35
C PRO A 3 0.88 -10.98 7.17
N ARG A 4 0.94 -10.00 8.06
CA ARG A 4 -0.18 -9.58 8.90
C ARG A 4 -0.54 -8.13 8.61
N PRO A 5 -1.77 -7.70 8.85
CA PRO A 5 -2.12 -6.28 8.81
C PRO A 5 -1.16 -5.45 9.67
N GLY A 6 -0.68 -4.34 9.12
CA GLY A 6 0.35 -3.50 9.74
C GLY A 6 1.78 -3.76 9.26
N ASP A 7 2.08 -4.96 8.79
CA ASP A 7 3.41 -5.28 8.26
C ASP A 7 3.74 -4.45 7.02
N VAL A 8 4.94 -3.91 6.94
CA VAL A 8 5.49 -3.33 5.72
C VAL A 8 6.24 -4.43 4.97
N VAL A 9 5.82 -4.72 3.75
CA VAL A 9 6.36 -5.82 2.96
C VAL A 9 7.00 -5.35 1.67
N VAL A 10 8.04 -6.09 1.26
CA VAL A 10 8.63 -6.04 -0.08
C VAL A 10 8.01 -7.15 -0.90
N PHE A 11 7.49 -6.84 -2.06
CA PHE A 11 6.84 -7.82 -2.93
C PHE A 11 7.10 -7.53 -4.39
N LYS A 12 6.99 -8.56 -5.20
CA LYS A 12 6.99 -8.44 -6.66
C LYS A 12 5.56 -8.12 -7.10
N GLY A 13 5.39 -7.01 -7.83
CA GLY A 13 4.12 -6.66 -8.45
C GLY A 13 3.68 -7.75 -9.45
N THR A 14 2.38 -7.85 -9.67
CA THR A 14 1.83 -8.63 -10.78
C THR A 14 2.15 -7.93 -12.10
N GLU A 15 1.83 -8.55 -13.22
CA GLU A 15 2.14 -7.99 -14.54
C GLU A 15 1.51 -6.60 -14.74
N ASP A 16 0.28 -6.40 -14.28
CA ASP A 16 -0.42 -5.12 -14.35
C ASP A 16 0.32 -4.00 -13.59
N TRP A 17 0.83 -4.30 -12.39
CA TRP A 17 1.63 -3.35 -11.61
C TRP A 17 2.95 -2.99 -12.31
N ASN A 18 3.54 -3.93 -13.02
CA ASN A 18 4.80 -3.73 -13.74
C ASN A 18 4.62 -2.87 -14.99
N THR A 19 3.50 -3.00 -15.71
CA THR A 19 3.21 -2.19 -16.89
C THR A 19 2.97 -0.72 -16.55
N ALA A 20 2.32 -0.44 -15.43
CA ALA A 20 2.15 0.91 -14.91
C ALA A 20 3.49 1.59 -14.60
N TYR A 21 4.51 0.82 -14.19
CA TYR A 21 5.86 1.31 -13.91
C TYR A 21 6.67 1.65 -15.19
N ARG A 22 6.36 1.00 -16.31
CA ARG A 22 7.07 1.17 -17.59
C ARG A 22 6.58 2.34 -18.43
N SER A 23 5.57 3.06 -18.00
CA SER A 23 5.07 4.21 -18.76
C SER A 23 6.09 5.35 -18.78
N PRO A 24 6.61 5.78 -19.95
CA PRO A 24 7.58 6.87 -20.06
C PRO A 24 7.01 8.26 -19.70
N ARG A 25 5.73 8.36 -19.35
CA ARG A 25 5.08 9.59 -18.90
C ARG A 25 5.21 9.86 -17.40
N SER A 26 6.05 9.14 -16.72
CA SER A 26 6.12 9.21 -15.27
C SER A 26 7.11 10.26 -14.77
N GLU A 27 6.92 11.51 -15.11
CA GLU A 27 7.25 12.61 -14.20
C GLU A 27 6.29 12.59 -12.97
N ASN A 28 5.67 11.45 -12.71
CA ASN A 28 4.71 11.30 -11.64
C ASN A 28 5.46 11.18 -10.31
N PRO A 29 5.23 12.09 -9.34
CA PRO A 29 5.88 12.06 -8.03
C PRO A 29 5.65 10.77 -7.24
N VAL A 30 4.66 9.96 -7.63
CA VAL A 30 4.47 8.59 -7.12
C VAL A 30 5.70 7.72 -7.35
N ILE A 31 6.42 7.91 -8.47
CA ILE A 31 7.63 7.13 -8.79
C ILE A 31 8.81 7.57 -7.95
N HIS A 32 8.94 8.86 -7.64
CA HIS A 32 9.98 9.32 -6.72
C HIS A 32 9.80 8.73 -5.32
N GLY A 33 8.58 8.65 -4.80
CA GLY A 33 8.29 7.99 -3.53
C GLY A 33 8.62 6.50 -3.54
N ILE A 34 8.38 5.81 -4.65
CA ILE A 34 8.73 4.39 -4.83
C ILE A 34 10.25 4.22 -4.99
N GLN A 35 10.92 5.10 -5.74
CA GLN A 35 12.38 5.09 -5.90
C GLN A 35 13.08 5.35 -4.56
N ASP A 36 12.58 6.28 -3.76
CA ASP A 36 13.10 6.54 -2.42
C ASP A 36 12.91 5.32 -1.50
N ALA A 37 11.77 4.63 -1.57
CA ALA A 37 11.54 3.39 -0.86
C ALA A 37 12.44 2.25 -1.37
N LEU A 38 12.67 2.15 -2.68
CA LEU A 38 13.51 1.12 -3.29
C LEU A 38 15.00 1.34 -3.06
N SER A 39 15.47 2.59 -2.86
CA SER A 39 16.85 2.87 -2.48
C SER A 39 17.23 2.27 -1.12
N PHE A 40 16.23 1.94 -0.30
CA PHE A 40 16.41 1.20 0.96
C PHE A 40 16.58 -0.31 0.77
N VAL A 41 16.14 -0.85 -0.36
CA VAL A 41 16.21 -2.27 -0.68
C VAL A 41 17.38 -2.55 -1.63
N SER A 42 18.49 -1.82 -1.48
CA SER A 42 19.72 -2.00 -2.28
C SER A 42 20.39 -3.38 -2.13
N LEU A 43 19.74 -4.31 -1.43
CA LEU A 43 20.13 -5.72 -1.35
C LEU A 43 19.34 -6.60 -2.33
N ALA A 44 18.35 -6.05 -3.05
CA ALA A 44 17.64 -6.78 -4.10
C ALA A 44 18.35 -6.58 -5.46
N PRO A 45 18.39 -7.59 -6.31
CA PRO A 45 18.94 -7.45 -7.66
C PRO A 45 18.23 -6.33 -8.42
N PRO A 46 18.97 -5.50 -9.18
CA PRO A 46 18.40 -4.31 -9.85
C PRO A 46 17.36 -4.62 -10.94
N ASP A 47 17.19 -5.88 -11.30
CA ASP A 47 16.30 -6.31 -12.38
C ASP A 47 14.89 -6.74 -11.91
N GLU A 48 14.62 -6.71 -10.61
CA GLU A 48 13.29 -7.08 -10.09
C GLU A 48 12.48 -5.85 -9.71
N ASN A 49 11.27 -5.75 -10.24
CA ASN A 49 10.28 -4.72 -9.90
C ASN A 49 9.70 -4.98 -8.49
N ASN A 50 10.52 -4.75 -7.47
CA ASN A 50 10.11 -4.89 -6.10
C ASN A 50 9.44 -3.60 -5.61
N LEU A 51 8.32 -3.75 -4.95
CA LEU A 51 7.52 -2.67 -4.38
C LEU A 51 7.49 -2.82 -2.86
N VAL A 52 7.35 -1.68 -2.18
CA VAL A 52 7.25 -1.65 -0.71
C VAL A 52 5.93 -0.98 -0.33
N LYS A 53 5.07 -1.69 0.38
CA LYS A 53 3.78 -1.20 0.86
C LYS A 53 3.44 -1.83 2.21
N ARG A 54 2.44 -1.24 2.88
CA ARG A 54 1.91 -1.79 4.13
C ARG A 54 0.71 -2.69 3.84
N VAL A 55 0.67 -3.83 4.51
CA VAL A 55 -0.48 -4.75 4.47
C VAL A 55 -1.63 -4.12 5.27
N VAL A 56 -2.78 -3.99 4.63
CA VAL A 56 -3.99 -3.45 5.25
C VAL A 56 -5.00 -4.55 5.52
N ALA A 57 -5.14 -5.50 4.62
CA ALA A 57 -6.05 -6.64 4.79
C ALA A 57 -5.43 -7.92 4.23
N THR A 58 -5.90 -9.05 4.73
CA THR A 58 -5.44 -10.40 4.34
C THR A 58 -6.60 -11.25 3.85
N GLY A 59 -6.30 -12.44 3.37
CA GLY A 59 -7.29 -13.35 2.78
C GLY A 59 -8.55 -13.54 3.62
N GLY A 60 -9.70 -13.50 2.97
CA GLY A 60 -11.02 -13.60 3.58
C GLY A 60 -11.61 -12.28 4.06
N GLN A 61 -10.82 -11.23 4.21
CA GLN A 61 -11.30 -9.92 4.67
C GLN A 61 -11.88 -9.08 3.53
N VAL A 62 -12.82 -8.21 3.86
CA VAL A 62 -13.45 -7.26 2.94
C VAL A 62 -12.92 -5.85 3.24
N VAL A 63 -12.32 -5.21 2.25
CA VAL A 63 -11.78 -3.85 2.36
C VAL A 63 -12.58 -2.88 1.52
N SER A 64 -12.87 -1.71 2.08
CA SER A 64 -13.58 -0.63 1.39
C SER A 64 -13.32 0.72 2.04
N CYS A 65 -13.60 1.79 1.33
CA CYS A 65 -13.77 3.11 1.92
C CYS A 65 -14.76 3.93 1.10
N GLN A 66 -15.82 4.37 1.73
CA GLN A 66 -16.94 5.08 1.12
C GLN A 66 -17.16 6.44 1.80
N ALA A 67 -18.05 7.22 1.22
CA ALA A 67 -18.42 8.52 1.79
C ALA A 67 -18.93 8.37 3.23
N GLY A 68 -18.36 9.15 4.15
CA GLY A 68 -18.71 9.13 5.57
C GLY A 68 -17.90 8.15 6.41
N ASP A 69 -17.11 7.26 5.81
CA ASP A 69 -16.24 6.37 6.56
C ASP A 69 -15.10 7.15 7.23
N PRO A 70 -14.81 6.90 8.53
CA PRO A 70 -13.78 7.63 9.26
C PRO A 70 -12.35 7.21 8.90
N ALA A 71 -12.21 6.07 8.23
CA ALA A 71 -10.95 5.48 7.79
C ALA A 71 -11.25 4.41 6.72
N VAL A 72 -10.20 3.79 6.20
CA VAL A 72 -10.36 2.54 5.45
C VAL A 72 -11.01 1.50 6.37
N MET A 73 -12.01 0.80 5.85
CA MET A 73 -12.79 -0.18 6.58
C MET A 73 -12.34 -1.60 6.20
N VAL A 74 -12.13 -2.43 7.19
CA VAL A 74 -11.86 -3.86 7.01
C VAL A 74 -12.89 -4.65 7.83
N ASP A 75 -13.65 -5.50 7.15
CA ASP A 75 -14.76 -6.24 7.75
C ASP A 75 -15.76 -5.35 8.50
N GLY A 76 -16.03 -4.16 7.97
CA GLY A 76 -16.97 -3.20 8.54
C GLY A 76 -16.43 -2.40 9.72
N LYS A 77 -15.14 -2.50 10.05
CA LYS A 77 -14.50 -1.76 11.14
C LYS A 77 -13.41 -0.82 10.59
N PRO A 78 -13.30 0.42 11.10
CA PRO A 78 -12.22 1.32 10.71
C PRO A 78 -10.88 0.80 11.21
N ILE A 79 -9.86 0.88 10.36
CA ILE A 79 -8.48 0.58 10.77
C ILE A 79 -7.86 1.79 11.48
N ASN A 80 -6.84 1.54 12.29
CA ASN A 80 -5.98 2.61 12.81
C ASN A 80 -5.11 3.16 11.67
N GLN A 81 -5.14 4.47 11.46
CA GLN A 81 -4.39 5.19 10.43
C GLN A 81 -3.39 6.21 11.00
N ASP A 82 -2.95 6.05 12.25
CA ASP A 82 -2.01 6.98 12.90
C ASP A 82 -0.66 7.05 12.17
N TYR A 83 -0.30 5.99 11.43
CA TYR A 83 0.91 5.91 10.61
C TYR A 83 0.76 6.61 9.24
N VAL A 84 -0.45 6.97 8.83
CA VAL A 84 -0.71 7.63 7.54
C VAL A 84 -0.19 9.05 7.58
N MET A 85 0.50 9.45 6.49
CA MET A 85 1.03 10.80 6.37
C MET A 85 -0.10 11.85 6.38
N ASN A 86 -0.01 12.79 7.29
CA ASN A 86 -0.99 13.86 7.48
C ASN A 86 -0.26 15.18 7.79
N PRO A 87 -0.47 16.28 7.06
CA PRO A 87 -1.44 16.40 5.94
C PRO A 87 -1.04 15.58 4.72
N PRO A 88 -2.01 15.25 3.83
CA PRO A 88 -1.71 14.51 2.62
C PRO A 88 -0.78 15.31 1.69
N THR A 89 0.10 14.61 0.97
CA THR A 89 1.04 15.24 0.02
C THR A 89 0.33 15.96 -1.12
N TYR A 90 -0.80 15.41 -1.57
CA TYR A 90 -1.65 15.98 -2.61
C TYR A 90 -3.07 16.15 -2.10
N PRO A 91 -3.79 17.19 -2.57
CA PRO A 91 -5.18 17.37 -2.18
C PRO A 91 -6.06 16.25 -2.72
N VAL A 92 -7.07 15.88 -1.93
CA VAL A 92 -8.09 14.91 -2.33
C VAL A 92 -9.28 15.64 -2.93
N ASP A 93 -9.80 15.18 -4.07
CA ASP A 93 -11.02 15.70 -4.67
C ASP A 93 -12.23 15.32 -3.80
N PRO A 94 -12.92 16.28 -3.17
CA PRO A 94 -14.02 15.99 -2.27
C PRO A 94 -15.26 15.42 -2.97
N SER A 95 -15.35 15.54 -4.30
CA SER A 95 -16.47 14.99 -5.07
C SER A 95 -16.37 13.49 -5.28
N THR A 96 -15.16 12.91 -5.24
CA THR A 96 -14.90 11.50 -5.56
C THR A 96 -14.21 10.74 -4.46
N GLY A 97 -13.80 11.42 -3.40
CA GLY A 97 -13.04 10.81 -2.32
C GLY A 97 -13.04 11.62 -1.04
N SER A 98 -12.24 11.19 -0.08
CA SER A 98 -12.04 11.88 1.19
C SER A 98 -10.61 11.72 1.70
N GLN A 99 -10.21 12.61 2.60
CA GLN A 99 -8.92 12.50 3.28
C GLN A 99 -8.85 11.22 4.13
N SER A 100 -9.95 10.84 4.78
CA SER A 100 -10.04 9.61 5.58
C SER A 100 -9.80 8.36 4.75
N CYS A 101 -10.25 8.35 3.48
CA CYS A 101 -9.98 7.26 2.53
C CYS A 101 -8.61 7.37 1.87
N GLY A 102 -7.91 8.50 2.03
CA GLY A 102 -6.63 8.75 1.39
C GLY A 102 -6.72 8.99 -0.12
N GLY A 103 -7.88 9.38 -0.61
CA GLY A 103 -8.15 9.60 -2.02
C GLY A 103 -9.54 9.15 -2.41
N ALA A 104 -9.68 8.63 -3.63
CA ALA A 104 -10.97 8.19 -4.17
C ALA A 104 -11.60 7.06 -3.34
N TYR A 105 -12.92 7.06 -3.26
CA TYR A 105 -13.68 5.96 -2.67
C TYR A 105 -13.43 4.66 -3.45
N PHE A 106 -13.43 3.55 -2.75
CA PHE A 106 -13.16 2.25 -3.36
C PHE A 106 -13.84 1.09 -2.63
N GLY A 107 -13.96 -0.03 -3.34
CA GLY A 107 -14.48 -1.28 -2.81
C GLY A 107 -16.01 -1.35 -2.76
N PRO A 108 -16.55 -2.35 -2.09
CA PRO A 108 -15.84 -3.38 -1.34
C PRO A 108 -15.08 -4.39 -2.22
N ILE A 109 -13.93 -4.81 -1.74
CA ILE A 109 -13.12 -5.87 -2.34
C ILE A 109 -12.94 -6.98 -1.31
N THR A 110 -13.32 -8.20 -1.66
CA THR A 110 -13.00 -9.38 -0.85
C THR A 110 -11.62 -9.87 -1.23
N VAL A 111 -10.69 -9.86 -0.28
CA VAL A 111 -9.34 -10.35 -0.50
C VAL A 111 -9.38 -11.88 -0.61
N PRO A 112 -8.95 -12.47 -1.73
CA PRO A 112 -8.91 -13.94 -1.86
C PRO A 112 -7.98 -14.57 -0.82
N GLU A 113 -8.26 -15.80 -0.43
CA GLU A 113 -7.35 -16.57 0.41
C GLU A 113 -5.97 -16.68 -0.26
N GLY A 114 -4.92 -16.51 0.53
CA GLY A 114 -3.54 -16.50 0.03
C GLY A 114 -3.10 -15.17 -0.59
N ASN A 115 -3.94 -14.13 -0.57
CA ASN A 115 -3.62 -12.81 -1.07
C ASN A 115 -3.65 -11.77 0.06
N ILE A 116 -3.12 -10.59 -0.24
CA ILE A 116 -3.12 -9.42 0.65
C ILE A 116 -3.56 -8.17 -0.11
N TRP A 117 -4.13 -7.23 0.62
CA TRP A 117 -4.39 -5.86 0.15
C TRP A 117 -3.35 -4.93 0.77
N VAL A 118 -2.69 -4.15 -0.06
CA VAL A 118 -1.60 -3.27 0.37
C VAL A 118 -1.87 -1.82 0.01
N MET A 119 -1.44 -0.92 0.90
CA MET A 119 -1.54 0.52 0.68
C MET A 119 -0.25 1.21 1.12
N GLY A 120 0.09 2.31 0.47
CA GLY A 120 1.18 3.16 0.91
C GLY A 120 0.79 4.02 2.11
N ASP A 121 1.75 4.33 2.98
CA ASP A 121 1.52 5.23 4.11
C ASP A 121 1.33 6.68 3.65
N ASN A 122 1.92 7.05 2.52
CA ASN A 122 1.63 8.29 1.82
C ASN A 122 0.46 8.08 0.86
N ARG A 123 -0.75 8.14 1.38
CA ARG A 123 -2.00 7.72 0.70
C ARG A 123 -2.26 8.45 -0.61
N THR A 124 -1.97 9.73 -0.70
CA THR A 124 -2.22 10.54 -1.90
C THR A 124 -1.10 10.45 -2.94
N ALA A 125 0.02 9.83 -2.61
CA ALA A 125 1.18 9.66 -3.48
C ALA A 125 1.63 8.19 -3.55
N SER A 126 0.70 7.25 -3.53
CA SER A 126 0.99 5.81 -3.58
C SER A 126 0.17 5.13 -4.67
N ALA A 127 0.86 4.57 -5.66
CA ALA A 127 0.27 3.59 -6.57
C ALA A 127 0.27 2.22 -5.87
N ASP A 128 -0.89 1.83 -5.36
CA ASP A 128 -1.07 0.64 -4.55
C ASP A 128 -2.30 -0.18 -4.99
N SER A 129 -2.79 -1.09 -4.17
CA SER A 129 -3.93 -1.96 -4.51
C SER A 129 -5.14 -1.21 -5.06
N ARG A 130 -5.39 0.02 -4.60
CA ARG A 130 -6.51 0.86 -5.06
C ARG A 130 -6.46 1.21 -6.55
N TYR A 131 -5.27 1.25 -7.14
CA TYR A 131 -5.05 1.61 -8.55
C TYR A 131 -5.08 0.39 -9.49
N HIS A 132 -5.16 -0.81 -8.96
CA HIS A 132 -5.09 -2.06 -9.71
C HIS A 132 -6.35 -2.93 -9.55
N MET A 133 -7.46 -2.34 -9.08
CA MET A 133 -8.71 -3.07 -8.84
C MET A 133 -9.35 -3.66 -10.11
N GLN A 134 -8.90 -3.24 -11.27
CA GLN A 134 -9.39 -3.74 -12.57
C GLN A 134 -8.57 -4.91 -13.09
N ASP A 135 -7.50 -5.30 -12.39
CA ASP A 135 -6.71 -6.46 -12.78
C ASP A 135 -7.39 -7.79 -12.37
N GLU A 136 -6.81 -8.90 -12.79
CA GLU A 136 -7.35 -10.24 -12.49
C GLU A 136 -7.43 -10.57 -10.99
N TYR A 137 -6.63 -9.90 -10.16
CA TYR A 137 -6.60 -10.07 -8.71
C TYR A 137 -7.37 -8.98 -7.96
N GLN A 138 -8.06 -8.09 -8.67
CA GLN A 138 -8.77 -6.93 -8.12
C GLN A 138 -7.87 -6.06 -7.22
N GLY A 139 -6.61 -5.90 -7.58
CA GLY A 139 -5.61 -5.13 -6.85
C GLY A 139 -4.92 -5.89 -5.72
N THR A 140 -5.35 -7.09 -5.38
CA THR A 140 -4.69 -7.89 -4.34
C THR A 140 -3.38 -8.50 -4.84
N ILE A 141 -2.49 -8.84 -3.93
CA ILE A 141 -1.17 -9.43 -4.22
C ILE A 141 -1.12 -10.83 -3.62
N PRO A 142 -0.75 -11.86 -4.41
CA PRO A 142 -0.50 -13.17 -3.86
C PRO A 142 0.63 -13.14 -2.81
N VAL A 143 0.43 -13.78 -1.67
CA VAL A 143 1.46 -13.88 -0.61
C VAL A 143 2.74 -14.50 -1.15
N ALA A 144 2.64 -15.39 -2.15
CA ALA A 144 3.80 -15.97 -2.83
C ALA A 144 4.72 -14.93 -3.48
N ASN A 145 4.20 -13.73 -3.80
CA ASN A 145 4.99 -12.63 -4.37
C ASN A 145 5.72 -11.81 -3.29
N VAL A 146 5.42 -12.01 -2.01
CA VAL A 146 6.09 -11.32 -0.90
C VAL A 146 7.49 -11.88 -0.74
N ARG A 147 8.48 -10.98 -0.77
CA ARG A 147 9.91 -11.32 -0.63
C ARG A 147 10.40 -11.19 0.81
N GLY A 148 9.81 -10.26 1.57
CA GLY A 148 10.19 -10.07 2.96
C GLY A 148 9.41 -8.95 3.64
N LYS A 149 9.63 -8.84 4.94
CA LYS A 149 9.11 -7.76 5.78
C LYS A 149 10.22 -6.74 6.02
N VAL A 150 9.88 -5.45 5.91
CA VAL A 150 10.80 -4.37 6.27
C VAL A 150 10.80 -4.19 7.78
N MET A 151 11.97 -4.32 8.39
CA MET A 151 12.14 -4.23 9.84
C MET A 151 12.84 -2.95 10.28
N PHE A 152 13.68 -2.37 9.40
CA PHE A 152 14.53 -1.26 9.75
C PHE A 152 14.86 -0.38 8.55
N VAL A 153 14.96 0.93 8.76
CA VAL A 153 15.33 1.93 7.76
C VAL A 153 16.71 2.48 8.08
N PHE A 154 17.66 2.37 7.13
CA PHE A 154 19.03 2.85 7.28
C PHE A 154 19.29 4.19 6.59
N TYR A 155 18.47 4.54 5.60
CA TYR A 155 18.66 5.74 4.79
C TYR A 155 17.29 6.31 4.36
N PRO A 156 17.11 7.63 4.27
CA PRO A 156 18.10 8.68 4.61
C PRO A 156 18.39 8.74 6.12
N PHE A 157 19.55 9.26 6.49
CA PHE A 157 20.03 9.25 7.89
C PHE A 157 19.09 9.93 8.89
N ASN A 158 18.24 10.84 8.44
CA ASN A 158 17.21 11.48 9.27
C ASN A 158 15.97 10.62 9.51
N ARG A 159 15.92 9.41 8.94
CA ARG A 159 14.83 8.43 9.08
C ARG A 159 15.31 7.06 9.58
N ILE A 160 16.53 7.00 10.11
CA ILE A 160 17.06 5.76 10.67
C ILE A 160 16.18 5.30 11.83
N GLY A 161 15.74 4.05 11.79
CA GLY A 161 14.95 3.45 12.86
C GLY A 161 14.23 2.19 12.45
N GLY A 162 13.56 1.58 13.42
CA GLY A 162 12.64 0.49 13.15
C GLY A 162 11.43 0.96 12.35
N VAL A 163 10.84 0.05 11.60
CA VAL A 163 9.56 0.29 10.94
C VAL A 163 8.46 -0.13 11.89
N ASP A 164 7.58 0.82 12.24
CA ASP A 164 6.42 0.52 13.05
C ASP A 164 5.47 -0.42 12.30
N ASP A 165 5.09 -1.50 12.97
CA ASP A 165 4.12 -2.47 12.49
C ASP A 165 2.94 -2.59 13.47
N PRO A 166 2.18 -1.50 13.68
CA PRO A 166 1.07 -1.49 14.59
C PRO A 166 0.02 -2.51 14.19
N ASP A 167 -0.69 -3.05 15.18
CA ASP A 167 -1.92 -3.80 14.89
C ASP A 167 -3.00 -2.81 14.46
N ILE A 168 -3.12 -2.61 13.15
CA ILE A 168 -4.02 -1.61 12.57
C ILE A 168 -5.48 -2.05 12.56
N GLN A 169 -5.76 -3.33 12.83
CA GLN A 169 -7.11 -3.89 12.92
C GLN A 169 -7.56 -4.13 14.36
N ALA A 170 -6.72 -3.86 15.36
CA ALA A 170 -7.15 -3.92 16.75
C ALA A 170 -8.18 -2.82 17.03
N SER A 171 -9.34 -3.21 17.42
CA SER A 171 -10.44 -2.34 17.83
C SER A 171 -10.48 -2.17 19.34
#